data_0587e8bb092b6cb5dd3a290692194a15
#
_entry.id   0587e8bb092b6cb5dd3a290692194a15
#
_cell.length_a   1.000
_cell.length_b   1.000
_cell.length_c   1.000
_cell.angle_alpha   90.00
_cell.angle_beta   90.00
_cell.angle_gamma   90.00
#
_symmetry.space_group_name_H-M   'P 1'
#
loop_
_entity.id
_entity.type
_entity.pdbx_description
1 polymer ?
#
loop_
_entity_poly.entity_id
_entity_poly.type
_entity_poly.pdbx_seq_one_letter_code
_entity_poly.pdbx_strand_id
1 'polypeptide(L)'
;MRATVLLLGALLTASSAFAQQPPDRWEKYVAAFEEADKAAPPPKGEIVFVGSSTIQYWDTAHSFPDLKIINRGISGTELADALRHIDRLVLRYEPRLVVVYAGDNDIGGGKISEQIAVDFERFVRAVQARLPQTRILYIGIKPSPLRWLQVDRMRAANDIIRAICAKDDRLAFLDFDNLMLGWDEKPRRDLYVEDGLHLTPLGYQVWNAVIRPYLVP
;
A
#
# COMPACT_ATOMS: atom_id res chain seq x y z
N MET A 1 -55.26 50.60 28.52
CA MET A 1 -54.47 50.44 27.30
C MET A 1 -53.37 49.42 27.61
N ARG A 2 -53.45 48.17 27.08
CA ARG A 2 -52.44 47.13 27.26
C ARG A 2 -51.73 46.96 25.90
N ALA A 3 -50.41 47.22 25.84
CA ALA A 3 -49.60 47.07 24.68
C ALA A 3 -49.10 45.62 24.63
N THR A 4 -49.41 44.89 23.53
CA THR A 4 -48.96 43.53 23.26
C THR A 4 -47.67 43.65 22.46
N VAL A 5 -46.55 43.18 23.01
CA VAL A 5 -45.23 43.06 22.30
C VAL A 5 -45.21 41.73 21.60
N LEU A 6 -45.17 41.73 20.29
CA LEU A 6 -44.93 40.58 19.45
C LEU A 6 -43.39 40.37 19.30
N LEU A 7 -42.87 39.30 19.86
CA LEU A 7 -41.49 38.84 19.60
C LEU A 7 -41.48 37.99 18.31
N LEU A 8 -40.88 38.53 17.26
CA LEU A 8 -40.55 37.76 16.06
C LEU A 8 -39.26 36.96 16.33
N GLY A 9 -39.40 35.66 16.48
CA GLY A 9 -38.24 34.75 16.53
C GLY A 9 -37.71 34.44 15.12
N ALA A 10 -36.54 34.93 14.79
CA ALA A 10 -35.83 34.55 13.55
C ALA A 10 -35.21 33.14 13.71
N LEU A 11 -35.76 32.16 13.00
CA LEU A 11 -35.10 30.84 12.84
C LEU A 11 -33.91 31.00 11.89
N LEU A 12 -32.70 30.96 12.42
CA LEU A 12 -31.47 30.78 11.64
C LEU A 12 -31.36 29.30 11.25
N THR A 13 -31.70 28.99 10.01
CA THR A 13 -31.37 27.67 9.40
C THR A 13 -29.88 27.64 9.06
N ALA A 14 -29.10 26.99 9.89
CA ALA A 14 -27.71 26.68 9.58
C ALA A 14 -27.66 25.61 8.45
N SER A 15 -27.47 26.04 7.20
CA SER A 15 -27.10 25.14 6.10
C SER A 15 -25.71 24.66 6.35
N SER A 16 -25.55 23.41 6.80
CA SER A 16 -24.29 22.71 6.81
C SER A 16 -23.89 22.43 5.36
N ALA A 17 -23.01 23.28 4.82
CA ALA A 17 -22.33 23.00 3.57
C ALA A 17 -21.46 21.75 3.78
N PHE A 18 -21.91 20.62 3.27
CA PHE A 18 -21.04 19.43 3.11
C PHE A 18 -19.92 19.86 2.18
N ALA A 19 -18.73 20.09 2.72
CA ALA A 19 -17.53 20.28 1.93
C ALA A 19 -17.37 19.03 1.05
N GLN A 20 -17.54 19.17 -0.26
CA GLN A 20 -17.28 18.10 -1.21
C GLN A 20 -15.82 17.68 -1.04
N GLN A 21 -15.60 16.44 -0.65
CA GLN A 21 -14.25 15.89 -0.63
C GLN A 21 -13.65 15.99 -2.05
N PRO A 22 -12.37 16.34 -2.16
CA PRO A 22 -11.74 16.39 -3.46
C PRO A 22 -11.91 15.03 -4.16
N PRO A 23 -12.11 15.03 -5.49
CA PRO A 23 -12.30 13.79 -6.23
C PRO A 23 -11.12 12.85 -5.98
N ASP A 24 -11.44 11.59 -5.73
CA ASP A 24 -10.44 10.56 -5.48
C ASP A 24 -9.64 10.31 -6.77
N ARG A 25 -8.38 10.72 -6.75
CA ARG A 25 -7.48 10.61 -7.92
C ARG A 25 -7.22 9.18 -8.36
N TRP A 26 -7.47 8.20 -7.47
CA TRP A 26 -7.22 6.79 -7.73
C TRP A 26 -8.44 6.03 -8.26
N GLU A 27 -9.64 6.62 -8.13
CA GLU A 27 -10.92 5.98 -8.50
C GLU A 27 -10.89 5.38 -9.91
N LYS A 28 -10.32 6.08 -10.89
CA LYS A 28 -10.24 5.60 -12.27
C LYS A 28 -9.45 4.29 -12.42
N TYR A 29 -8.40 4.09 -11.60
CA TYR A 29 -7.59 2.87 -11.62
C TYR A 29 -8.30 1.72 -10.93
N VAL A 30 -8.95 2.01 -9.79
CA VAL A 30 -9.74 1.03 -9.05
C VAL A 30 -10.92 0.54 -9.89
N ALA A 31 -11.65 1.45 -10.55
CA ALA A 31 -12.73 1.12 -11.47
C ALA A 31 -12.23 0.29 -12.67
N ALA A 32 -11.06 0.59 -13.21
CA ALA A 32 -10.47 -0.19 -14.30
C ALA A 32 -10.17 -1.65 -13.89
N PHE A 33 -9.70 -1.88 -12.66
CA PHE A 33 -9.55 -3.24 -12.13
C PHE A 33 -10.90 -3.96 -12.03
N GLU A 34 -11.94 -3.27 -11.58
CA GLU A 34 -13.27 -3.86 -11.46
C GLU A 34 -13.87 -4.22 -12.83
N GLU A 35 -13.65 -3.39 -13.85
CA GLU A 35 -14.10 -3.71 -15.21
C GLU A 35 -13.33 -4.91 -15.80
N ALA A 36 -12.01 -4.98 -15.57
CA ALA A 36 -11.21 -6.13 -15.98
C ALA A 36 -11.67 -7.42 -15.27
N ASP A 37 -11.98 -7.33 -13.97
CA ASP A 37 -12.47 -8.46 -13.18
C ASP A 37 -13.86 -8.94 -13.60
N LYS A 38 -14.72 -8.05 -14.12
CA LYS A 38 -16.02 -8.46 -14.71
C LYS A 38 -15.84 -9.29 -15.96
N ALA A 39 -14.84 -8.93 -16.79
CA ALA A 39 -14.54 -9.65 -18.01
C ALA A 39 -13.84 -11.00 -17.76
N ALA A 40 -12.95 -11.05 -16.76
CA ALA A 40 -12.20 -12.24 -16.37
C ALA A 40 -12.07 -12.31 -14.84
N PRO A 41 -13.06 -12.84 -14.12
CA PRO A 41 -13.06 -12.87 -12.66
C PRO A 41 -11.87 -13.64 -12.10
N PRO A 42 -11.02 -13.00 -11.28
CA PRO A 42 -9.92 -13.72 -10.64
C PRO A 42 -10.45 -14.67 -9.58
N PRO A 43 -9.77 -15.83 -9.36
CA PRO A 43 -10.18 -16.77 -8.34
C PRO A 43 -10.01 -16.18 -6.94
N LYS A 44 -10.89 -16.58 -6.01
CA LYS A 44 -10.75 -16.26 -4.59
C LYS A 44 -9.72 -17.18 -3.93
N GLY A 45 -9.20 -16.74 -2.77
CA GLY A 45 -8.25 -17.53 -1.98
C GLY A 45 -6.82 -17.49 -2.48
N GLU A 46 -6.53 -16.69 -3.50
CA GLU A 46 -5.20 -16.58 -4.09
C GLU A 46 -4.35 -15.47 -3.43
N ILE A 47 -3.28 -15.07 -4.06
CA ILE A 47 -2.36 -14.04 -3.56
C ILE A 47 -2.74 -12.69 -4.16
N VAL A 48 -2.89 -11.66 -3.32
CA VAL A 48 -3.06 -10.28 -3.78
C VAL A 48 -1.79 -9.49 -3.52
N PHE A 49 -1.25 -8.85 -4.55
CA PHE A 49 -0.21 -7.83 -4.44
C PHE A 49 -0.86 -6.45 -4.49
N VAL A 50 -0.65 -5.63 -3.47
CA VAL A 50 -1.23 -4.29 -3.37
C VAL A 50 -0.17 -3.26 -2.98
N GLY A 51 -0.28 -2.05 -3.50
CA GLY A 51 0.65 -0.96 -3.19
C GLY A 51 0.91 -0.03 -4.36
N SER A 52 2.09 0.55 -4.38
CA SER A 52 2.47 1.62 -5.30
C SER A 52 3.00 1.12 -6.67
N SER A 53 3.70 2.00 -7.37
CA SER A 53 4.27 1.72 -8.70
C SER A 53 5.20 0.50 -8.74
N THR A 54 5.92 0.21 -7.66
CA THR A 54 6.76 -0.99 -7.58
C THR A 54 5.92 -2.27 -7.70
N ILE A 55 4.71 -2.30 -7.15
CA ILE A 55 3.78 -3.41 -7.37
C ILE A 55 3.19 -3.34 -8.79
N GLN A 56 2.76 -2.16 -9.25
CA GLN A 56 2.15 -2.00 -10.57
C GLN A 56 3.05 -2.49 -11.70
N TYR A 57 4.34 -2.18 -11.63
CA TYR A 57 5.31 -2.52 -12.68
C TYR A 57 5.91 -3.93 -12.53
N TRP A 58 5.55 -4.65 -11.47
CA TRP A 58 6.00 -6.02 -11.27
C TRP A 58 5.22 -6.97 -12.18
N ASP A 59 5.88 -7.51 -13.19
CA ASP A 59 5.29 -8.57 -14.02
C ASP A 59 5.25 -9.87 -13.22
N THR A 60 4.21 -9.97 -12.38
CA THR A 60 4.03 -11.11 -11.48
C THR A 60 3.68 -12.39 -12.22
N ALA A 61 3.05 -12.30 -13.39
CA ALA A 61 2.71 -13.46 -14.21
C ALA A 61 3.97 -14.10 -14.82
N HIS A 62 4.90 -13.28 -15.28
CA HIS A 62 6.21 -13.77 -15.77
C HIS A 62 7.10 -14.22 -14.61
N SER A 63 7.11 -13.49 -13.49
CA SER A 63 7.95 -13.77 -12.32
C SER A 63 7.56 -15.07 -11.59
N PHE A 64 6.26 -15.39 -11.57
CA PHE A 64 5.69 -16.51 -10.82
C PHE A 64 4.63 -17.24 -11.66
N PRO A 65 5.00 -17.88 -12.79
CA PRO A 65 4.05 -18.47 -13.73
C PRO A 65 3.24 -19.64 -13.16
N ASP A 66 3.71 -20.22 -12.07
CA ASP A 66 3.09 -21.32 -11.34
C ASP A 66 2.12 -20.85 -10.23
N LEU A 67 2.04 -19.54 -9.97
CA LEU A 67 1.18 -18.96 -8.94
C LEU A 67 0.09 -18.08 -9.54
N LYS A 68 -1.07 -18.05 -8.87
CA LYS A 68 -2.15 -17.10 -9.19
C LYS A 68 -1.97 -15.85 -8.34
N ILE A 69 -1.50 -14.78 -8.95
CA ILE A 69 -1.27 -13.49 -8.30
C ILE A 69 -2.17 -12.43 -8.92
N ILE A 70 -2.95 -11.78 -8.08
CA ILE A 70 -3.81 -10.65 -8.45
C ILE A 70 -3.03 -9.37 -8.14
N ASN A 71 -2.52 -8.70 -9.18
CA ASN A 71 -1.78 -7.46 -9.01
C ASN A 71 -2.76 -6.25 -8.97
N ARG A 72 -2.70 -5.51 -7.87
CA ARG A 72 -3.50 -4.30 -7.58
C ARG A 72 -2.61 -3.11 -7.20
N GLY A 73 -1.45 -3.03 -7.83
CA GLY A 73 -0.55 -1.88 -7.71
C GLY A 73 -1.08 -0.66 -8.47
N ILE A 74 -0.96 0.52 -7.87
CA ILE A 74 -1.33 1.80 -8.47
C ILE A 74 -0.20 2.80 -8.22
N SER A 75 0.40 3.34 -9.29
CA SER A 75 1.52 4.29 -9.20
C SER A 75 1.19 5.51 -8.36
N GLY A 76 2.11 5.86 -7.46
CA GLY A 76 2.00 7.07 -6.65
C GLY A 76 1.08 6.95 -5.43
N THR A 77 0.48 5.77 -5.17
CA THR A 77 -0.32 5.54 -3.97
C THR A 77 0.55 5.49 -2.73
N GLU A 78 -0.02 5.95 -1.64
CA GLU A 78 0.46 5.80 -0.28
C GLU A 78 -0.28 4.63 0.39
N LEU A 79 0.17 4.24 1.58
CA LEU A 79 -0.48 3.15 2.32
C LEU A 79 -1.94 3.48 2.71
N ALA A 80 -2.20 4.75 3.03
CA ALA A 80 -3.55 5.23 3.32
C ALA A 80 -4.49 5.13 2.11
N ASP A 81 -3.97 5.26 0.86
CA ASP A 81 -4.77 5.10 -0.35
C ASP A 81 -5.17 3.62 -0.54
N ALA A 82 -4.24 2.69 -0.32
CA ALA A 82 -4.54 1.26 -0.34
C ALA A 82 -5.59 0.88 0.71
N LEU A 83 -5.51 1.47 1.92
CA LEU A 83 -6.50 1.30 2.97
C LEU A 83 -7.88 1.85 2.57
N ARG A 84 -7.93 3.03 1.95
CA ARG A 84 -9.20 3.63 1.49
C ARG A 84 -9.97 2.73 0.53
N HIS A 85 -9.26 2.03 -0.33
CA HIS A 85 -9.84 1.14 -1.34
C HIS A 85 -9.75 -0.35 -0.98
N ILE A 86 -9.54 -0.68 0.28
CA ILE A 86 -9.21 -2.04 0.73
C ILE A 86 -10.27 -3.07 0.35
N ASP A 87 -11.55 -2.73 0.41
CA ASP A 87 -12.65 -3.62 0.01
C ASP A 87 -12.52 -4.04 -1.46
N ARG A 88 -12.15 -3.10 -2.31
CA ARG A 88 -12.09 -3.24 -3.77
C ARG A 88 -10.77 -3.81 -4.27
N LEU A 89 -9.66 -3.48 -3.59
CA LEU A 89 -8.32 -3.93 -3.98
C LEU A 89 -7.88 -5.24 -3.31
N VAL A 90 -8.48 -5.60 -2.16
CA VAL A 90 -8.03 -6.74 -1.36
C VAL A 90 -9.18 -7.65 -0.93
N LEU A 91 -10.12 -7.14 -0.14
CA LEU A 91 -11.06 -7.98 0.60
C LEU A 91 -12.02 -8.78 -0.30
N ARG A 92 -12.42 -8.22 -1.44
CA ARG A 92 -13.31 -8.89 -2.41
C ARG A 92 -12.74 -10.20 -2.97
N TYR A 93 -11.40 -10.36 -2.96
CA TYR A 93 -10.71 -11.57 -3.48
C TYR A 93 -10.53 -12.64 -2.41
N GLU A 94 -10.83 -12.35 -1.14
CA GLU A 94 -10.65 -13.28 0.00
C GLU A 94 -9.27 -13.96 -0.01
N PRO A 95 -8.15 -13.20 -0.15
CA PRO A 95 -6.85 -13.78 -0.39
C PRO A 95 -6.34 -14.60 0.82
N ARG A 96 -5.57 -15.66 0.54
CA ARG A 96 -4.79 -16.37 1.57
C ARG A 96 -3.57 -15.58 2.02
N LEU A 97 -3.04 -14.72 1.13
CA LEU A 97 -1.87 -13.88 1.37
C LEU A 97 -2.04 -12.52 0.70
N VAL A 98 -1.79 -11.46 1.43
CA VAL A 98 -1.65 -10.10 0.89
C VAL A 98 -0.19 -9.70 0.95
N VAL A 99 0.40 -9.35 -0.17
CA VAL A 99 1.73 -8.75 -0.26
C VAL A 99 1.57 -7.25 -0.42
N VAL A 100 2.15 -6.49 0.51
CA VAL A 100 2.02 -5.03 0.57
C VAL A 100 3.37 -4.37 0.32
N TYR A 101 3.44 -3.46 -0.65
CA TYR A 101 4.56 -2.54 -0.80
C TYR A 101 4.06 -1.10 -0.94
N ALA A 102 4.27 -0.31 0.10
CA ALA A 102 3.99 1.13 0.16
C ALA A 102 4.90 1.78 1.20
N GLY A 103 4.88 3.11 1.30
CA GLY A 103 5.67 3.86 2.27
C GLY A 103 6.74 4.73 1.64
N ASP A 104 7.28 4.37 0.48
CA ASP A 104 8.26 5.18 -0.22
C ASP A 104 7.64 6.49 -0.76
N ASN A 105 6.39 6.48 -1.22
CA ASN A 105 5.66 7.69 -1.59
C ASN A 105 5.25 8.51 -0.35
N ASP A 106 4.86 7.83 0.72
CA ASP A 106 4.56 8.44 2.02
C ASP A 106 5.77 9.26 2.52
N ILE A 107 6.97 8.67 2.52
CA ILE A 107 8.23 9.36 2.86
C ILE A 107 8.51 10.51 1.89
N GLY A 108 8.36 10.26 0.57
CA GLY A 108 8.54 11.28 -0.47
C GLY A 108 7.55 12.44 -0.33
N GLY A 109 6.34 12.18 0.13
CA GLY A 109 5.29 13.16 0.45
C GLY A 109 5.47 13.88 1.78
N GLY A 110 6.46 13.50 2.59
CA GLY A 110 6.80 14.18 3.84
C GLY A 110 6.22 13.53 5.10
N LYS A 111 5.50 12.40 5.02
CA LYS A 111 5.02 11.69 6.21
C LYS A 111 6.18 11.24 7.09
N ILE A 112 5.97 11.28 8.39
CA ILE A 112 6.92 10.73 9.38
C ILE A 112 6.77 9.20 9.48
N SER A 113 7.81 8.54 9.94
CA SER A 113 7.89 7.07 10.02
C SER A 113 6.77 6.45 10.86
N GLU A 114 6.42 7.07 11.97
CA GLU A 114 5.35 6.64 12.88
C GLU A 114 3.97 6.68 12.21
N GLN A 115 3.72 7.68 11.37
CA GLN A 115 2.46 7.81 10.63
C GLN A 115 2.27 6.65 9.66
N ILE A 116 3.34 6.24 8.96
CA ILE A 116 3.33 5.11 8.03
C ILE A 116 3.03 3.81 8.78
N ALA A 117 3.65 3.63 9.96
CA ALA A 117 3.40 2.49 10.82
C ALA A 117 1.94 2.44 11.31
N VAL A 118 1.36 3.58 11.70
CA VAL A 118 -0.07 3.69 12.07
C VAL A 118 -0.97 3.32 10.89
N ASP A 119 -0.66 3.77 9.67
CA ASP A 119 -1.44 3.43 8.48
C ASP A 119 -1.31 1.92 8.17
N PHE A 120 -0.14 1.30 8.40
CA PHE A 120 0.03 -0.15 8.29
C PHE A 120 -0.80 -0.91 9.32
N GLU A 121 -0.79 -0.51 10.59
CA GLU A 121 -1.64 -1.15 11.60
C GLU A 121 -3.13 -1.06 11.26
N ARG A 122 -3.58 0.07 10.73
CA ARG A 122 -4.97 0.23 10.26
C ARG A 122 -5.28 -0.71 9.11
N PHE A 123 -4.35 -0.85 8.16
CA PHE A 123 -4.48 -1.78 7.05
C PHE A 123 -4.60 -3.23 7.56
N VAL A 124 -3.72 -3.64 8.46
CA VAL A 124 -3.76 -4.98 9.08
C VAL A 124 -5.09 -5.22 9.78
N ARG A 125 -5.53 -4.28 10.63
CA ARG A 125 -6.82 -4.40 11.32
C ARG A 125 -8.01 -4.53 10.37
N ALA A 126 -8.02 -3.77 9.27
CA ALA A 126 -9.09 -3.82 8.29
C ALA A 126 -9.14 -5.18 7.57
N VAL A 127 -7.99 -5.75 7.20
CA VAL A 127 -7.92 -7.10 6.61
C VAL A 127 -8.37 -8.15 7.63
N GLN A 128 -7.79 -8.17 8.81
CA GLN A 128 -8.03 -9.21 9.82
C GLN A 128 -9.46 -9.21 10.38
N ALA A 129 -10.10 -8.04 10.42
CA ALA A 129 -11.51 -7.93 10.84
C ALA A 129 -12.48 -8.68 9.91
N ARG A 130 -12.15 -8.82 8.64
CA ARG A 130 -12.98 -9.44 7.61
C ARG A 130 -12.45 -10.83 7.20
N LEU A 131 -11.13 -10.99 7.23
CA LEU A 131 -10.40 -12.17 6.76
C LEU A 131 -9.37 -12.59 7.83
N PRO A 132 -9.79 -13.18 8.94
CA PRO A 132 -8.93 -13.42 10.11
C PRO A 132 -7.82 -14.46 9.85
N GLN A 133 -7.91 -15.25 8.76
CA GLN A 133 -6.90 -16.24 8.40
C GLN A 133 -5.92 -15.75 7.33
N THR A 134 -6.18 -14.57 6.75
CA THR A 134 -5.31 -14.01 5.71
C THR A 134 -3.97 -13.60 6.30
N ARG A 135 -2.89 -14.08 5.69
CA ARG A 135 -1.52 -13.65 6.01
C ARG A 135 -1.20 -12.34 5.29
N ILE A 136 -0.38 -11.50 5.92
CA ILE A 136 0.07 -10.24 5.33
C ILE A 136 1.60 -10.23 5.33
N LEU A 137 2.21 -10.04 4.16
CA LEU A 137 3.64 -9.86 3.97
C LEU A 137 3.89 -8.40 3.60
N TYR A 138 4.53 -7.66 4.48
CA TYR A 138 4.97 -6.30 4.17
C TYR A 138 6.40 -6.33 3.61
N ILE A 139 6.57 -5.78 2.43
CA ILE A 139 7.90 -5.56 1.85
C ILE A 139 8.42 -4.22 2.38
N GLY A 140 9.56 -4.24 3.06
CA GLY A 140 10.21 -3.05 3.60
C GLY A 140 10.47 -2.01 2.53
N ILE A 141 10.36 -0.74 2.92
CA ILE A 141 10.63 0.40 2.04
C ILE A 141 12.09 0.31 1.62
N LYS A 142 12.32 0.15 0.30
CA LYS A 142 13.65 -0.03 -0.27
C LYS A 142 14.45 1.28 -0.27
N PRO A 143 15.75 1.27 -0.01
CA PRO A 143 16.62 2.40 -0.31
C PRO A 143 16.62 2.64 -1.83
N SER A 144 16.68 3.89 -2.26
CA SER A 144 16.73 4.20 -3.69
C SER A 144 17.63 5.41 -3.97
N PRO A 145 18.29 5.49 -5.14
CA PRO A 145 19.10 6.65 -5.49
C PRO A 145 18.33 7.97 -5.38
N LEU A 146 17.10 8.02 -5.89
CA LEU A 146 16.27 9.24 -5.88
C LEU A 146 15.96 9.72 -4.46
N ARG A 147 15.75 8.80 -3.53
CA ARG A 147 15.33 9.13 -2.14
C ARG A 147 16.41 8.80 -1.11
N TRP A 148 17.67 8.71 -1.52
CA TRP A 148 18.77 8.36 -0.63
C TRP A 148 18.89 9.27 0.59
N LEU A 149 18.64 10.57 0.44
CA LEU A 149 18.66 11.53 1.55
C LEU A 149 17.55 11.27 2.61
N GLN A 150 16.60 10.41 2.32
CA GLN A 150 15.50 10.05 3.21
C GLN A 150 15.65 8.62 3.77
N VAL A 151 16.77 7.95 3.51
CA VAL A 151 16.97 6.53 3.85
C VAL A 151 16.80 6.25 5.34
N ASP A 152 17.27 7.13 6.22
CA ASP A 152 17.13 6.94 7.67
C ASP A 152 15.65 6.95 8.11
N ARG A 153 14.82 7.78 7.47
CA ARG A 153 13.37 7.78 7.72
C ARG A 153 12.71 6.51 7.20
N MET A 154 13.16 5.98 6.06
CA MET A 154 12.68 4.69 5.53
C MET A 154 13.04 3.56 6.47
N ARG A 155 14.28 3.50 6.94
CA ARG A 155 14.75 2.51 7.89
C ARG A 155 14.01 2.59 9.23
N ALA A 156 13.78 3.79 9.75
CA ALA A 156 12.98 3.99 10.95
C ALA A 156 11.54 3.48 10.80
N ALA A 157 10.88 3.75 9.66
CA ALA A 157 9.57 3.19 9.36
C ALA A 157 9.60 1.66 9.27
N ASN A 158 10.60 1.11 8.60
CA ASN A 158 10.80 -0.34 8.48
C ASN A 158 10.98 -1.01 9.83
N ASP A 159 11.75 -0.41 10.75
CA ASP A 159 11.98 -0.95 12.10
C ASP A 159 10.68 -1.01 12.91
N ILE A 160 9.87 0.05 12.87
CA ILE A 160 8.58 0.06 13.56
C ILE A 160 7.65 -1.01 12.97
N ILE A 161 7.54 -1.09 11.63
CA ILE A 161 6.67 -2.07 10.96
C ILE A 161 7.16 -3.51 11.22
N ARG A 162 8.47 -3.74 11.19
CA ARG A 162 9.06 -5.05 11.56
C ARG A 162 8.66 -5.45 13.00
N ALA A 163 8.72 -4.51 13.93
CA ALA A 163 8.32 -4.76 15.33
C ALA A 163 6.81 -5.02 15.48
N ILE A 164 5.97 -4.45 14.60
CA ILE A 164 4.53 -4.76 14.55
C ILE A 164 4.34 -6.18 14.01
N CYS A 165 4.99 -6.54 12.90
CA CYS A 165 4.89 -7.88 12.32
C CYS A 165 5.35 -8.98 13.29
N ALA A 166 6.36 -8.72 14.10
CA ALA A 166 6.87 -9.70 15.07
C ALA A 166 5.88 -10.08 16.19
N LYS A 167 4.74 -9.39 16.30
CA LYS A 167 3.74 -9.62 17.35
C LYS A 167 2.57 -10.50 16.90
N ASP A 168 2.49 -10.87 15.63
CA ASP A 168 1.39 -11.65 15.06
C ASP A 168 1.93 -12.61 13.99
N ASP A 169 1.79 -13.91 14.19
CA ASP A 169 2.30 -14.96 13.29
C ASP A 169 1.69 -14.93 11.88
N ARG A 170 0.60 -14.20 11.69
CA ARG A 170 -0.01 -13.95 10.38
C ARG A 170 0.67 -12.83 9.60
N LEU A 171 1.56 -12.07 10.26
CA LEU A 171 2.29 -10.97 9.65
C LEU A 171 3.73 -11.40 9.39
N ALA A 172 4.28 -10.95 8.28
CA ALA A 172 5.70 -11.11 7.98
C ALA A 172 6.26 -9.79 7.44
N PHE A 173 7.51 -9.50 7.77
CA PHE A 173 8.28 -8.37 7.23
C PHE A 173 9.43 -8.92 6.39
N LEU A 174 9.54 -8.44 5.15
CA LEU A 174 10.59 -8.82 4.23
C LEU A 174 11.53 -7.65 3.98
N ASP A 175 12.77 -7.80 4.40
CA ASP A 175 13.79 -6.76 4.30
C ASP A 175 14.61 -6.88 3.02
N PHE A 176 14.70 -5.78 2.29
CA PHE A 176 15.53 -5.68 1.09
C PHE A 176 16.68 -4.68 1.24
N ASP A 177 16.82 -3.99 2.39
CA ASP A 177 17.77 -2.87 2.53
C ASP A 177 19.17 -3.27 2.06
N ASN A 178 19.78 -4.25 2.69
CA ASN A 178 21.15 -4.67 2.37
C ASN A 178 21.30 -5.27 0.96
N LEU A 179 20.26 -5.90 0.42
CA LEU A 179 20.29 -6.50 -0.91
C LEU A 179 20.27 -5.47 -2.04
N MET A 180 19.78 -4.26 -1.72
CA MET A 180 19.71 -3.16 -2.67
C MET A 180 20.94 -2.24 -2.61
N LEU A 181 21.90 -2.51 -1.69
CA LEU A 181 23.12 -1.70 -1.51
C LEU A 181 24.33 -2.38 -2.18
N GLY A 182 25.26 -1.56 -2.64
CA GLY A 182 26.59 -1.97 -3.09
C GLY A 182 27.59 -2.05 -1.91
N TRP A 183 28.82 -2.41 -2.23
CA TRP A 183 29.92 -2.47 -1.28
C TRP A 183 30.27 -1.10 -0.65
N ASP A 184 29.86 -0.02 -1.31
CA ASP A 184 29.99 1.38 -0.87
C ASP A 184 28.82 1.84 0.01
N GLU A 185 27.95 0.92 0.41
CA GLU A 185 26.74 1.16 1.19
C GLU A 185 25.75 2.12 0.51
N LYS A 186 25.85 2.29 -0.82
CA LYS A 186 24.93 3.08 -1.61
C LYS A 186 24.00 2.20 -2.45
N PRO A 187 22.81 2.73 -2.85
CA PRO A 187 21.92 1.97 -3.71
C PRO A 187 22.59 1.56 -5.02
N ARG A 188 22.55 0.28 -5.32
CA ARG A 188 23.08 -0.31 -6.55
C ARG A 188 22.29 0.21 -7.74
N ARG A 189 22.97 1.02 -8.58
CA ARG A 189 22.32 1.69 -9.72
C ARG A 189 21.79 0.74 -10.78
N ASP A 190 22.39 -0.44 -10.93
CA ASP A 190 21.95 -1.49 -11.86
C ASP A 190 20.58 -2.09 -11.52
N LEU A 191 20.13 -1.93 -10.29
CA LEU A 191 18.82 -2.40 -9.84
C LEU A 191 17.69 -1.38 -10.12
N TYR A 192 18.01 -0.15 -10.54
CA TYR A 192 17.06 0.92 -10.76
C TYR A 192 17.13 1.43 -12.20
N VAL A 193 15.98 1.78 -12.76
CA VAL A 193 15.93 2.50 -14.04
C VAL A 193 16.48 3.93 -13.89
N GLU A 194 16.54 4.68 -14.96
CA GLU A 194 17.19 6.01 -15.01
C GLU A 194 16.66 6.99 -13.94
N ASP A 195 15.38 6.86 -13.56
CA ASP A 195 14.77 7.72 -12.53
C ASP A 195 15.30 7.48 -11.11
N GLY A 196 16.07 6.40 -10.91
CA GLY A 196 16.67 6.06 -9.63
C GLY A 196 15.66 5.65 -8.54
N LEU A 197 14.42 5.30 -8.92
CA LEU A 197 13.35 4.91 -8.01
C LEU A 197 12.73 3.55 -8.37
N HIS A 198 12.35 3.37 -9.64
CA HIS A 198 11.71 2.15 -10.11
C HIS A 198 12.75 1.08 -10.43
N LEU A 199 12.35 -0.18 -10.25
CA LEU A 199 13.25 -1.32 -10.42
C LEU A 199 13.46 -1.66 -11.91
N THR A 200 14.67 -2.07 -12.25
CA THR A 200 14.96 -2.77 -13.51
C THR A 200 14.46 -4.21 -13.46
N PRO A 201 14.45 -4.94 -14.59
CA PRO A 201 14.22 -6.38 -14.57
C PRO A 201 15.16 -7.14 -13.61
N LEU A 202 16.43 -6.72 -13.50
CA LEU A 202 17.38 -7.28 -12.54
C LEU A 202 16.97 -6.99 -11.10
N GLY A 203 16.47 -5.78 -10.79
CA GLY A 203 15.94 -5.44 -9.47
C GLY A 203 14.77 -6.34 -9.08
N TYR A 204 13.86 -6.61 -10.00
CA TYR A 204 12.76 -7.56 -9.76
C TYR A 204 13.25 -9.00 -9.64
N GLN A 205 14.29 -9.43 -10.36
CA GLN A 205 14.87 -10.76 -10.19
C GLN A 205 15.43 -10.97 -8.78
N VAL A 206 16.11 -9.97 -8.23
CA VAL A 206 16.58 -9.99 -6.82
C VAL A 206 15.38 -10.15 -5.88
N TRP A 207 14.32 -9.39 -6.09
CA TRP A 207 13.12 -9.47 -5.28
C TRP A 207 12.39 -10.80 -5.41
N ASN A 208 12.30 -11.33 -6.64
CA ASN A 208 11.66 -12.62 -6.92
C ASN A 208 12.32 -13.77 -6.14
N ALA A 209 13.66 -13.79 -6.09
CA ALA A 209 14.40 -14.84 -5.39
C ALA A 209 14.11 -14.84 -3.88
N VAL A 210 13.97 -13.65 -3.29
CA VAL A 210 13.77 -13.48 -1.84
C VAL A 210 12.33 -13.69 -1.42
N ILE A 211 11.36 -13.19 -2.21
CA ILE A 211 9.94 -13.28 -1.84
C ILE A 211 9.34 -14.67 -2.09
N ARG A 212 9.86 -15.42 -3.07
CA ARG A 212 9.29 -16.70 -3.51
C ARG A 212 8.97 -17.68 -2.36
N PRO A 213 9.85 -17.91 -1.36
CA PRO A 213 9.54 -18.80 -0.25
C PRO A 213 8.30 -18.39 0.59
N TYR A 214 7.93 -17.12 0.57
CA TYR A 214 6.77 -16.61 1.30
C TYR A 214 5.46 -16.76 0.52
N LEU A 215 5.53 -16.98 -0.80
CA LEU A 215 4.35 -17.09 -1.68
C LEU A 215 3.78 -18.50 -1.73
N VAL A 216 4.59 -19.50 -1.44
CA VAL A 216 4.16 -20.91 -1.37
C VAL A 216 3.63 -21.25 0.02
N PRO A 217 2.71 -22.23 0.14
CA PRO A 217 2.18 -22.69 1.43
C PRO A 217 3.26 -23.20 2.38
#